data_3e40b9510f963226ff1b9e760fd3ed06
#
_entry.id   3e40b9510f963226ff1b9e760fd3ed06
#
_cell.length_a   1.000
_cell.length_b   1.000
_cell.length_c   1.000
_cell.angle_alpha   90.00
_cell.angle_beta   90.00
_cell.angle_gamma   90.00
#
_symmetry.space_group_name_H-M   'P 1'
#
loop_
_entity.id
_entity.type
_entity.pdbx_description
1 polymer ?
#
loop_
_entity_poly.entity_id
_entity_poly.type
_entity_poly.pdbx_seq_one_letter_code
_entity_poly.pdbx_strand_id
1 'polypeptide(L)'
;METKANEKLEDAKKVYEMAPAQRAQDAHDYMPAWLAPYIPGIGKSEEDDPVVWAKLFTPDAGWTWYITEHTDDDCFGYVVGLAKEWGYFSLRELASVRGPFGLPIERDLWWRPKLARQVLLEEGG
;
A
#
# COMPACT_ATOMS: atom_id res chain seq x y z
N MET A 1 16.34 -14.81 -16.44
CA MET A 1 15.96 -15.55 -15.23
C MET A 1 15.17 -14.64 -14.31
N GLU A 2 14.00 -15.08 -13.87
CA GLU A 2 13.21 -14.29 -12.96
C GLU A 2 13.77 -14.35 -11.54
N THR A 3 13.72 -13.21 -10.84
CA THR A 3 14.08 -13.13 -9.45
C THR A 3 12.91 -13.56 -8.57
N LYS A 4 13.21 -13.87 -7.31
CA LYS A 4 12.18 -14.18 -6.32
C LYS A 4 11.22 -12.98 -6.14
N ALA A 5 11.74 -11.76 -6.17
CA ALA A 5 10.92 -10.55 -6.09
C ALA A 5 9.94 -10.47 -7.27
N ASN A 6 10.39 -10.76 -8.48
CA ASN A 6 9.54 -10.75 -9.66
C ASN A 6 8.45 -11.81 -9.59
N GLU A 7 8.76 -12.99 -9.08
CA GLU A 7 7.77 -14.05 -8.89
C GLU A 7 6.67 -13.61 -7.91
N LYS A 8 7.05 -12.99 -6.81
CA LYS A 8 6.10 -12.46 -5.83
C LYS A 8 5.26 -11.33 -6.41
N LEU A 9 5.87 -10.48 -7.25
CA LEU A 9 5.13 -9.42 -7.93
C LEU A 9 4.06 -10.00 -8.86
N GLU A 10 4.40 -11.04 -9.63
CA GLU A 10 3.43 -11.67 -10.52
C GLU A 10 2.29 -12.31 -9.74
N ASP A 11 2.57 -12.92 -8.60
CA ASP A 11 1.52 -13.45 -7.72
C ASP A 11 0.62 -12.35 -7.19
N ALA A 12 1.18 -11.22 -6.80
CA ALA A 12 0.41 -10.07 -6.31
C ALA A 12 -0.51 -9.51 -7.41
N LYS A 13 -0.02 -9.42 -8.64
CA LYS A 13 -0.83 -8.98 -9.78
C LYS A 13 -2.04 -9.88 -9.98
N LYS A 14 -1.89 -11.20 -9.80
CA LYS A 14 -3.00 -12.14 -9.91
C LYS A 14 -4.07 -11.91 -8.86
N VAL A 15 -3.67 -11.54 -7.64
CA VAL A 15 -4.63 -11.18 -6.59
C VAL A 15 -5.49 -10.00 -7.04
N TYR A 16 -4.87 -8.98 -7.62
CA TYR A 16 -5.58 -7.81 -8.11
C TYR A 16 -6.49 -8.13 -9.31
N GLU A 17 -6.12 -9.09 -10.15
CA GLU A 17 -6.96 -9.54 -11.25
C GLU A 17 -8.27 -10.17 -10.76
N MET A 18 -8.27 -10.74 -9.56
CA MET A 18 -9.45 -11.35 -8.94
C MET A 18 -10.24 -10.36 -8.09
N ALA A 19 -9.77 -9.12 -7.98
CA ALA A 19 -10.41 -8.10 -7.15
C ALA A 19 -11.80 -7.73 -7.68
N PRO A 20 -12.71 -7.26 -6.80
CA PRO A 20 -14.01 -6.74 -7.24
C PRO A 20 -13.86 -5.60 -8.23
N ALA A 21 -14.90 -5.37 -9.05
CA ALA A 21 -14.92 -4.24 -9.97
C ALA A 21 -14.73 -2.92 -9.19
N GLN A 22 -14.10 -1.94 -9.84
CA GLN A 22 -13.74 -0.67 -9.23
C GLN A 22 -14.92 0.01 -8.52
N ARG A 23 -16.06 0.05 -9.17
CA ARG A 23 -17.29 0.67 -8.65
C ARG A 23 -17.83 0.00 -7.39
N ALA A 24 -17.42 -1.25 -7.12
CA ALA A 24 -17.87 -2.02 -5.95
C ALA A 24 -16.87 -1.93 -4.79
N GLN A 25 -15.77 -1.17 -4.96
CA GLN A 25 -14.77 -1.02 -3.92
C GLN A 25 -14.97 0.29 -3.15
N ASP A 26 -14.68 0.24 -1.86
CA ASP A 26 -14.75 1.40 -0.97
C ASP A 26 -13.33 1.94 -0.74
N ALA A 27 -13.09 3.18 -1.15
CA ALA A 27 -11.80 3.85 -0.99
C ALA A 27 -11.44 4.08 0.49
N HIS A 28 -12.41 4.02 1.39
CA HIS A 28 -12.18 4.18 2.83
C HIS A 28 -12.03 2.83 3.55
N ASP A 29 -12.14 1.72 2.84
CA ASP A 29 -11.72 0.41 3.32
C ASP A 29 -10.23 0.26 2.97
N TYR A 30 -9.36 0.53 3.93
CA TYR A 30 -7.91 0.58 3.67
C TYR A 30 -7.29 -0.80 3.50
N MET A 31 -7.96 -1.85 3.99
CA MET A 31 -7.45 -3.21 3.88
C MET A 31 -8.61 -4.17 3.58
N PRO A 32 -9.04 -4.21 2.32
CA PRO A 32 -10.20 -5.04 1.98
C PRO A 32 -9.92 -6.53 2.13
N ALA A 33 -10.98 -7.27 2.40
CA ALA A 33 -10.89 -8.72 2.69
C ALA A 33 -10.31 -9.54 1.52
N TRP A 34 -10.48 -9.06 0.28
CA TRP A 34 -9.91 -9.77 -0.87
C TRP A 34 -8.40 -9.60 -0.99
N LEU A 35 -7.82 -8.62 -0.29
CA LEU A 35 -6.40 -8.27 -0.37
C LEU A 35 -5.63 -8.68 0.90
N ALA A 36 -6.19 -8.43 2.08
CA ALA A 36 -5.51 -8.57 3.36
C ALA A 36 -4.80 -9.92 3.56
N PRO A 37 -5.40 -11.08 3.22
CA PRO A 37 -4.76 -12.38 3.49
C PRO A 37 -3.48 -12.61 2.70
N TYR A 38 -3.27 -11.89 1.62
CA TYR A 38 -2.13 -12.11 0.72
C TYR A 38 -0.93 -11.23 1.07
N ILE A 39 -1.10 -10.16 1.83
CA ILE A 39 -0.01 -9.27 2.20
C ILE A 39 0.84 -9.94 3.27
N PRO A 40 2.18 -9.97 3.13
CA PRO A 40 3.05 -10.53 4.16
C PRO A 40 2.84 -9.85 5.51
N GLY A 41 2.88 -10.61 6.59
CA GLY A 41 2.85 -10.06 7.94
C GLY A 41 4.10 -9.23 8.24
N ILE A 42 4.04 -8.45 9.30
CA ILE A 42 5.15 -7.60 9.73
C ILE A 42 6.42 -8.47 9.90
N GLY A 43 7.49 -8.05 9.25
CA GLY A 43 8.79 -8.76 9.26
C GLY A 43 8.90 -9.93 8.29
N LYS A 44 7.88 -10.16 7.45
CA LYS A 44 7.82 -11.33 6.56
C LYS A 44 8.02 -11.03 5.08
N SER A 45 8.19 -9.75 4.69
CA SER A 45 8.38 -9.41 3.28
C SER A 45 9.84 -9.59 2.86
N GLU A 46 10.08 -9.52 1.54
CA GLU A 46 11.45 -9.53 1.00
C GLU A 46 12.17 -8.24 1.39
N GLU A 47 13.34 -8.37 2.03
CA GLU A 47 14.09 -7.22 2.52
C GLU A 47 14.62 -6.34 1.40
N ASP A 48 15.12 -6.94 0.32
CA ASP A 48 15.78 -6.19 -0.75
C ASP A 48 14.81 -5.43 -1.63
N ASP A 49 13.70 -6.05 -2.01
CA ASP A 49 12.78 -5.42 -2.96
C ASP A 49 11.36 -5.98 -2.76
N PRO A 50 10.68 -5.57 -1.69
CA PRO A 50 9.34 -6.07 -1.42
C PRO A 50 8.31 -5.57 -2.43
N VAL A 51 7.22 -6.31 -2.56
CA VAL A 51 6.05 -5.87 -3.31
C VAL A 51 5.34 -4.77 -2.52
N VAL A 52 4.97 -3.69 -3.19
CA VAL A 52 4.04 -2.69 -2.66
C VAL A 52 2.64 -3.12 -3.06
N TRP A 53 1.86 -3.56 -2.06
CA TRP A 53 0.55 -4.18 -2.28
C TRP A 53 -0.57 -3.18 -2.41
N ALA A 54 -0.47 -2.05 -1.72
CA ALA A 54 -1.53 -1.05 -1.69
C ALA A 54 -0.94 0.34 -1.48
N LYS A 55 -1.70 1.34 -1.89
CA LYS A 55 -1.34 2.75 -1.73
C LYS A 55 -2.50 3.49 -1.08
N LEU A 56 -2.21 4.23 -0.02
CA LEU A 56 -3.13 5.15 0.63
C LEU A 56 -2.63 6.56 0.42
N PHE A 57 -3.53 7.54 0.35
CA PHE A 57 -3.13 8.93 0.14
C PHE A 57 -4.14 9.90 0.74
N THR A 58 -3.66 11.11 1.02
CA THR A 58 -4.53 12.23 1.40
C THR A 58 -4.95 12.97 0.13
N PRO A 59 -6.25 13.07 -0.18
CA PRO A 59 -6.70 13.77 -1.40
C PRO A 59 -6.38 15.27 -1.39
N ASP A 60 -6.23 15.86 -0.21
CA ASP A 60 -6.09 17.31 -0.05
C ASP A 60 -4.82 17.73 0.70
N ALA A 61 -3.81 16.85 0.83
CA ALA A 61 -2.61 17.22 1.60
C ALA A 61 -1.27 16.76 1.01
N GLY A 62 -1.22 15.71 0.21
CA GLY A 62 0.04 15.27 -0.41
C GLY A 62 0.82 14.22 0.36
N TRP A 63 0.19 13.54 1.31
CA TRP A 63 0.79 12.40 1.99
C TRP A 63 0.41 11.10 1.28
N THR A 64 1.37 10.14 1.26
CA THR A 64 1.15 8.83 0.66
C THR A 64 1.78 7.75 1.53
N TRP A 65 1.09 6.61 1.67
CA TRP A 65 1.55 5.42 2.38
C TRP A 65 1.53 4.24 1.41
N TYR A 66 2.70 3.64 1.17
CA TYR A 66 2.85 2.46 0.32
C TYR A 66 3.04 1.25 1.22
N ILE A 67 2.13 0.29 1.16
CA ILE A 67 2.05 -0.83 2.11
C ILE A 67 2.80 -2.05 1.56
N THR A 68 3.79 -2.54 2.33
CA THR A 68 4.52 -3.76 2.01
C THR A 68 4.23 -4.89 2.98
N GLU A 69 3.83 -4.58 4.22
CA GLU A 69 3.52 -5.58 5.25
C GLU A 69 2.31 -5.14 6.06
N HIS A 70 1.57 -6.14 6.56
CA HIS A 70 0.35 -5.86 7.32
C HIS A 70 0.08 -6.98 8.33
N THR A 71 -0.18 -6.61 9.58
CA THR A 71 -0.64 -7.51 10.64
C THR A 71 -1.68 -6.78 11.49
N ASP A 72 -2.92 -7.27 11.51
CA ASP A 72 -4.04 -6.62 12.21
C ASP A 72 -4.24 -5.18 11.72
N ASP A 73 -4.06 -4.17 12.58
CA ASP A 73 -4.17 -2.75 12.19
C ASP A 73 -2.81 -2.15 11.83
N ASP A 74 -1.72 -2.88 12.01
CA ASP A 74 -0.37 -2.34 11.81
C ASP A 74 0.13 -2.63 10.40
N CYS A 75 0.80 -1.64 9.82
CA CYS A 75 1.44 -1.76 8.52
C CYS A 75 2.89 -1.33 8.61
N PHE A 76 3.68 -1.85 7.68
CA PHE A 76 5.01 -1.34 7.39
C PHE A 76 5.09 -1.00 5.92
N GLY A 77 5.75 0.11 5.59
CA GLY A 77 5.93 0.50 4.21
C GLY A 77 6.67 1.81 4.05
N TYR A 78 6.58 2.35 2.84
CA TYR A 78 7.24 3.61 2.48
C TYR A 78 6.25 4.76 2.63
N VAL A 79 6.62 5.77 3.43
CA VAL A 79 5.75 6.90 3.72
C VAL A 79 6.36 8.16 3.12
N VAL A 80 5.57 8.82 2.29
CA VAL A 80 5.94 10.11 1.67
C VAL A 80 5.09 11.19 2.33
N GLY A 81 5.72 12.01 3.15
CA GLY A 81 5.09 13.10 3.88
C GLY A 81 6.04 14.28 3.90
N LEU A 82 6.33 14.82 5.09
CA LEU A 82 7.34 15.85 5.24
C LEU A 82 8.73 15.32 4.88
N ALA A 83 8.95 14.03 5.11
CA ALA A 83 10.14 13.31 4.68
C ALA A 83 9.69 12.05 3.96
N LYS A 84 10.61 11.41 3.23
CA LYS A 84 10.37 10.11 2.56
C LYS A 84 11.14 9.06 3.33
N GLU A 85 10.43 8.13 3.96
CA GLU A 85 11.09 7.14 4.82
C GLU A 85 10.26 5.87 4.97
N TRP A 86 10.94 4.77 5.25
CA TRP A 86 10.29 3.52 5.64
C TRP A 86 9.86 3.61 7.09
N GLY A 87 8.70 3.09 7.42
CA GLY A 87 8.24 3.09 8.81
C GLY A 87 6.94 2.34 9.02
N TYR A 88 6.57 2.24 10.28
CA TYR A 88 5.33 1.61 10.71
C TYR A 88 4.23 2.66 10.82
N PHE A 89 3.00 2.22 10.56
CA PHE A 89 1.83 3.07 10.74
C PHE A 89 0.61 2.20 11.05
N SER A 90 -0.39 2.81 11.68
CA SER A 90 -1.60 2.12 12.08
C SER A 90 -2.78 2.53 11.19
N LEU A 91 -3.47 1.54 10.62
CA LEU A 91 -4.67 1.80 9.81
C LEU A 91 -5.76 2.46 10.64
N ARG A 92 -5.86 2.09 11.92
CA ARG A 92 -6.82 2.71 12.84
C ARG A 92 -6.54 4.20 13.02
N GLU A 93 -5.29 4.57 13.19
CA GLU A 93 -4.90 5.97 13.31
C GLU A 93 -5.17 6.73 12.02
N LEU A 94 -4.82 6.14 10.88
CA LEU A 94 -5.06 6.78 9.57
C LEU A 94 -6.56 7.01 9.32
N ALA A 95 -7.42 6.15 9.82
CA ALA A 95 -8.87 6.30 9.66
C ALA A 95 -9.41 7.58 10.29
N SER A 96 -8.72 8.14 11.28
CA SER A 96 -9.13 9.38 11.94
C SER A 96 -8.47 10.64 11.37
N VAL A 97 -7.53 10.50 10.45
CA VAL A 97 -6.83 11.64 9.85
C VAL A 97 -7.72 12.36 8.85
N ARG A 98 -7.66 13.68 8.88
CA ARG A 98 -8.35 14.54 7.90
C ARG A 98 -7.37 15.57 7.37
N GLY A 99 -7.44 15.86 6.07
CA GLY A 99 -6.65 16.91 5.47
C GLY A 99 -7.24 18.29 5.73
N PRO A 100 -6.64 19.34 5.18
CA PRO A 100 -7.06 20.73 5.44
C PRO A 100 -8.51 21.02 5.02
N PHE A 101 -9.06 20.30 4.05
CA PHE A 101 -10.45 20.47 3.64
C PHE A 101 -11.39 19.44 4.29
N GLY A 102 -10.92 18.71 5.30
CA GLY A 102 -11.74 17.75 6.02
C GLY A 102 -11.90 16.39 5.35
N LEU A 103 -11.12 16.10 4.30
CA LEU A 103 -11.25 14.85 3.56
C LEU A 103 -10.46 13.74 4.24
N PRO A 104 -11.04 12.54 4.32
CA PRO A 104 -10.33 11.38 4.87
C PRO A 104 -9.30 10.86 3.89
N ILE A 105 -8.37 10.03 4.41
CA ILE A 105 -7.44 9.27 3.58
C ILE A 105 -8.23 8.31 2.70
N GLU A 106 -7.73 8.09 1.49
CA GLU A 106 -8.32 7.14 0.54
C GLU A 106 -7.31 6.07 0.16
N ARG A 107 -7.83 4.86 -0.10
CA ARG A 107 -7.05 3.83 -0.77
C ARG A 107 -7.17 4.09 -2.28
N ASP A 108 -6.04 4.01 -2.99
CA ASP A 108 -6.02 4.17 -4.45
C ASP A 108 -6.64 2.92 -5.09
N LEU A 109 -7.87 3.06 -5.58
CA LEU A 109 -8.62 1.96 -6.21
C LEU A 109 -8.03 1.55 -7.57
N TRP A 110 -7.17 2.37 -8.14
CA TRP A 110 -6.51 2.11 -9.42
C TRP A 110 -5.09 1.57 -9.25
N TRP A 111 -4.64 1.40 -8.01
CA TRP A 111 -3.33 0.84 -7.73
C TRP A 111 -3.17 -0.55 -8.33
N ARG A 112 -1.98 -0.81 -8.85
CA ARG A 112 -1.56 -2.16 -9.21
C ARG A 112 -0.20 -2.42 -8.56
N PRO A 113 0.05 -3.64 -8.04
CA PRO A 113 1.30 -3.94 -7.35
C PRO A 113 2.53 -3.62 -8.18
N LYS A 114 3.54 -3.10 -7.49
CA LYS A 114 4.86 -2.77 -8.03
C LYS A 114 5.91 -3.20 -7.02
N LEU A 115 7.13 -3.41 -7.49
CA LEU A 115 8.24 -3.59 -6.57
C LEU A 115 8.63 -2.26 -5.93
N ALA A 116 9.13 -2.31 -4.69
CA ALA A 116 9.47 -1.12 -3.93
C ALA A 116 10.47 -0.21 -4.66
N ARG A 117 11.49 -0.77 -5.34
CA ARG A 117 12.47 0.04 -6.08
C ARG A 117 11.81 0.89 -7.16
N GLN A 118 10.76 0.36 -7.80
CA GLN A 118 10.04 1.12 -8.82
C GLN A 118 9.31 2.29 -8.20
N VAL A 119 8.67 2.08 -7.05
CA VAL A 119 7.99 3.14 -6.30
C VAL A 119 8.99 4.22 -5.88
N LEU A 120 10.15 3.82 -5.37
CA LEU A 120 11.19 4.76 -4.96
C LEU A 120 11.65 5.63 -6.13
N LEU A 121 11.85 5.02 -7.32
CA LEU A 121 12.23 5.76 -8.52
C LEU A 121 11.14 6.76 -8.93
N GLU A 122 9.88 6.35 -8.89
CA GLU A 122 8.75 7.20 -9.25
C GLU A 122 8.56 8.36 -8.28
N GLU A 123 8.91 8.17 -7.01
CA GLU A 123 8.85 9.23 -6.01
C GLU A 123 10.10 10.13 -6.02
N GLY A 124 11.02 9.90 -6.93
CA GLY A 124 12.21 10.75 -7.05
C GLY A 124 13.28 10.49 -6.01
N GLY A 125 13.15 9.38 -5.36
CA GLY A 125 14.09 9.10 -4.31
C GLY A 125 14.56 7.71 -4.26
#